data_de5c72a413207ca2abbf2ff986c58c25
#
_entry.id   de5c72a413207ca2abbf2ff986c58c25
#
_cell.length_a   1.000
_cell.length_b   1.000
_cell.length_c   1.000
_cell.angle_alpha   90.00
_cell.angle_beta   90.00
_cell.angle_gamma   90.00
#
_symmetry.space_group_name_H-M   'P 1'
#
loop_
_entity.id
_entity.type
_entity.pdbx_description
1 polymer ?
#
loop_
_entity_poly.entity_id
_entity_poly.type
_entity_poly.pdbx_seq_one_letter_code
_entity_poly.pdbx_strand_id
1 'polypeptide(L)'
;MNAKIELAYFPIVGRGQQILILCDEHDIEVKFLIAKPFGDDFDKDTESQFGTLPWMKDNNTGVILNDSFAIIQYLVNLYDGPAKPRSEIEFANTNNMWAWIQDYYSFVLSPFHDIITENKEPFWRNLRLTDTLTDGGIEKGVSKLKNLHEKRINYLESTLKKMNSPEFLSGEGFTYADIFLYTCVRATQKCGGFKIFRDACDGDPFKDQKNILEICERVENRPNVKKCVGDKFENAPF
;
A
#
# COMPACT_ATOMS: atom_id res chain seq x y z
N MET A 1 -6.02 -28.45 4.89
CA MET A 1 -7.09 -27.51 5.33
C MET A 1 -7.25 -26.49 4.22
N ASN A 2 -8.43 -26.07 3.89
CA ASN A 2 -8.62 -25.00 2.90
C ASN A 2 -8.27 -23.66 3.56
N ALA A 3 -7.50 -22.80 2.86
CA ALA A 3 -7.19 -21.46 3.34
C ALA A 3 -8.46 -20.69 3.71
N LYS A 4 -8.41 -19.88 4.78
CA LYS A 4 -9.56 -19.09 5.23
C LYS A 4 -9.94 -18.03 4.21
N ILE A 5 -8.93 -17.39 3.61
CA ILE A 5 -9.08 -16.28 2.66
C ILE A 5 -8.44 -16.65 1.32
N GLU A 6 -9.12 -16.32 0.24
CA GLU A 6 -8.52 -16.21 -1.10
C GLU A 6 -8.34 -14.74 -1.41
N LEU A 7 -7.11 -14.32 -1.77
CA LEU A 7 -6.77 -12.94 -2.12
C LEU A 7 -6.16 -12.91 -3.50
N ALA A 8 -6.81 -12.23 -4.45
CA ALA A 8 -6.26 -12.00 -5.78
C ALA A 8 -5.64 -10.61 -5.89
N TYR A 9 -4.40 -10.57 -6.34
CA TYR A 9 -3.66 -9.34 -6.63
C TYR A 9 -2.50 -9.62 -7.60
N PHE A 10 -1.79 -8.55 -7.98
CA PHE A 10 -0.54 -8.67 -8.71
C PHE A 10 0.62 -9.02 -7.77
N PRO A 11 1.67 -9.71 -8.25
CA PRO A 11 2.85 -10.01 -7.43
C PRO A 11 3.77 -8.78 -7.32
N ILE A 12 3.23 -7.65 -6.88
CA ILE A 12 3.93 -6.37 -6.74
C ILE A 12 3.70 -5.79 -5.35
N VAL A 13 4.63 -4.91 -4.93
CA VAL A 13 4.44 -4.12 -3.71
C VAL A 13 3.36 -3.05 -3.96
N GLY A 14 2.27 -3.12 -3.21
CA GLY A 14 1.15 -2.21 -3.40
C GLY A 14 -0.03 -2.55 -2.48
N ARG A 15 -1.24 -2.24 -2.95
CA ARG A 15 -2.47 -2.38 -2.15
C ARG A 15 -2.76 -3.81 -1.66
N GLY A 16 -2.36 -4.85 -2.40
CA GLY A 16 -2.50 -6.24 -1.96
C GLY A 16 -1.52 -6.62 -0.88
N GLN A 17 -0.31 -6.07 -0.88
CA GLN A 17 0.71 -6.40 0.11
C GLN A 17 0.28 -6.02 1.54
N GLN A 18 -0.35 -4.85 1.74
CA GLN A 18 -0.82 -4.46 3.07
C GLN A 18 -1.84 -5.45 3.64
N ILE A 19 -2.67 -6.08 2.77
CA ILE A 19 -3.64 -7.09 3.18
C ILE A 19 -2.93 -8.38 3.58
N LEU A 20 -1.91 -8.81 2.82
CA LEU A 20 -1.12 -9.99 3.16
C LEU A 20 -0.38 -9.84 4.49
N ILE A 21 0.25 -8.67 4.71
CA ILE A 21 0.90 -8.35 5.98
C ILE A 21 -0.12 -8.38 7.13
N LEU A 22 -1.30 -7.76 6.94
CA LEU A 22 -2.36 -7.79 7.93
C LEU A 22 -2.79 -9.22 8.26
N CYS A 23 -2.97 -10.07 7.25
CA CYS A 23 -3.35 -11.45 7.45
C CYS A 23 -2.28 -12.23 8.21
N ASP A 24 -0.99 -12.06 7.87
CA ASP A 24 0.11 -12.72 8.59
C ASP A 24 0.21 -12.23 10.05
N GLU A 25 -0.04 -10.93 10.32
CA GLU A 25 -0.09 -10.37 11.69
C GLU A 25 -1.30 -10.89 12.52
N HIS A 26 -2.37 -11.30 11.86
CA HIS A 26 -3.58 -11.81 12.50
C HIS A 26 -3.71 -13.34 12.43
N ASP A 27 -2.66 -14.07 12.03
CA ASP A 27 -2.65 -15.53 11.85
C ASP A 27 -3.79 -16.03 10.93
N ILE A 28 -4.09 -15.28 9.88
CA ILE A 28 -5.10 -15.61 8.88
C ILE A 28 -4.42 -16.33 7.71
N GLU A 29 -4.79 -17.59 7.48
CA GLU A 29 -4.28 -18.36 6.34
C GLU A 29 -4.85 -17.85 5.02
N VAL A 30 -3.97 -17.43 4.09
CA VAL A 30 -4.32 -16.84 2.81
C VAL A 30 -3.83 -17.71 1.66
N LYS A 31 -4.73 -18.05 0.73
CA LYS A 31 -4.36 -18.51 -0.61
C LYS A 31 -4.23 -17.29 -1.51
N PHE A 32 -3.00 -16.96 -1.88
CA PHE A 32 -2.73 -15.85 -2.80
C PHE A 32 -2.90 -16.32 -4.24
N LEU A 33 -3.70 -15.58 -5.00
CA LEU A 33 -3.99 -15.82 -6.41
C LEU A 33 -3.30 -14.74 -7.25
N ILE A 34 -2.40 -15.15 -8.14
CA ILE A 34 -1.71 -14.21 -9.03
C ILE A 34 -2.63 -13.86 -10.19
N ALA A 35 -3.04 -12.59 -10.24
CA ALA A 35 -3.96 -12.11 -11.25
C ALA A 35 -3.26 -11.85 -12.60
N LYS A 36 -4.01 -12.04 -13.70
CA LYS A 36 -3.58 -11.65 -15.05
C LYS A 36 -3.19 -10.16 -15.10
N PRO A 37 -2.17 -9.77 -15.86
CA PRO A 37 -1.42 -10.59 -16.83
C PRO A 37 -0.17 -11.28 -16.24
N PHE A 38 0.03 -11.30 -14.93
CA PHE A 38 1.24 -11.83 -14.28
C PHE A 38 1.14 -13.31 -13.90
N GLY A 39 -0.07 -13.85 -13.85
CA GLY A 39 -0.40 -15.26 -13.62
C GLY A 39 -1.76 -15.59 -14.18
N ASP A 40 -2.16 -16.86 -14.10
CA ASP A 40 -3.42 -17.36 -14.62
C ASP A 40 -4.40 -17.79 -13.52
N ASP A 41 -4.10 -17.49 -12.25
CA ASP A 41 -4.92 -17.91 -11.11
C ASP A 41 -6.23 -17.12 -11.01
N PHE A 42 -6.27 -15.91 -11.56
CA PHE A 42 -7.41 -15.00 -11.44
C PHE A 42 -7.49 -14.01 -12.61
N ASP A 43 -8.68 -13.87 -13.18
CA ASP A 43 -8.97 -12.87 -14.21
C ASP A 43 -9.95 -11.82 -13.67
N LYS A 44 -9.42 -10.61 -13.36
CA LYS A 44 -10.22 -9.53 -12.76
C LYS A 44 -11.40 -9.08 -13.62
N ASP A 45 -11.29 -9.21 -14.95
CA ASP A 45 -12.31 -8.72 -15.88
C ASP A 45 -13.52 -9.69 -15.97
N THR A 46 -13.34 -10.95 -15.56
CA THR A 46 -14.41 -11.96 -15.54
C THR A 46 -14.81 -12.42 -14.15
N GLU A 47 -13.90 -12.37 -13.16
CA GLU A 47 -14.11 -12.96 -11.83
C GLU A 47 -14.32 -11.88 -10.74
N SER A 48 -13.84 -10.64 -10.97
CA SER A 48 -14.03 -9.55 -10.02
C SER A 48 -15.36 -8.83 -10.27
N GLN A 49 -16.11 -8.59 -9.20
CA GLN A 49 -17.41 -7.92 -9.27
C GLN A 49 -17.33 -6.51 -9.88
N PHE A 50 -16.21 -5.81 -9.70
CA PHE A 50 -16.01 -4.43 -10.19
C PHE A 50 -14.86 -4.31 -11.20
N GLY A 51 -14.30 -5.42 -11.68
CA GLY A 51 -13.12 -5.41 -12.56
C GLY A 51 -11.86 -4.82 -11.91
N THR A 52 -11.79 -4.79 -10.56
CA THR A 52 -10.72 -4.16 -9.79
C THR A 52 -10.01 -5.13 -8.86
N LEU A 53 -8.79 -4.78 -8.47
CA LEU A 53 -7.98 -5.49 -7.49
C LEU A 53 -7.52 -4.51 -6.38
N PRO A 54 -7.29 -5.01 -5.17
CA PRO A 54 -7.38 -6.40 -4.71
C PRO A 54 -8.82 -6.92 -4.69
N TRP A 55 -8.96 -8.24 -4.87
CA TRP A 55 -10.19 -9.00 -4.68
C TRP A 55 -9.97 -10.04 -3.58
N MET A 56 -10.95 -10.23 -2.73
CA MET A 56 -10.89 -11.20 -1.63
C MET A 56 -12.18 -11.98 -1.53
N LYS A 57 -12.06 -13.28 -1.20
CA LYS A 57 -13.17 -14.14 -0.77
C LYS A 57 -12.83 -14.76 0.59
N ASP A 58 -13.74 -14.65 1.52
CA ASP A 58 -13.70 -15.39 2.77
C ASP A 58 -14.44 -16.73 2.60
N ASN A 59 -13.69 -17.82 2.70
CA ASN A 59 -14.22 -19.16 2.49
C ASN A 59 -15.13 -19.65 3.65
N ASN A 60 -15.06 -19.03 4.82
CA ASN A 60 -15.90 -19.37 5.97
C ASN A 60 -17.28 -18.70 5.88
N THR A 61 -17.32 -17.46 5.42
CA THR A 61 -18.56 -16.66 5.39
C THR A 61 -19.17 -16.56 4.00
N GLY A 62 -18.37 -16.81 2.94
CA GLY A 62 -18.74 -16.61 1.55
C GLY A 62 -18.73 -15.14 1.10
N VAL A 63 -18.30 -14.22 1.97
CA VAL A 63 -18.20 -12.79 1.63
C VAL A 63 -17.14 -12.56 0.58
N ILE A 64 -17.50 -11.78 -0.45
CA ILE A 64 -16.58 -11.33 -1.52
C ILE A 64 -16.49 -9.82 -1.44
N LEU A 65 -15.26 -9.31 -1.43
CA LEU A 65 -14.97 -7.88 -1.38
C LEU A 65 -13.95 -7.48 -2.44
N ASN A 66 -14.14 -6.29 -2.96
CA ASN A 66 -13.15 -5.54 -3.72
C ASN A 66 -12.82 -4.27 -2.95
N ASP A 67 -11.69 -3.66 -3.23
CA ASP A 67 -11.10 -2.53 -2.56
C ASP A 67 -10.37 -2.85 -1.25
N SER A 68 -9.16 -2.32 -1.16
CA SER A 68 -8.25 -2.64 -0.06
C SER A 68 -8.77 -2.18 1.31
N PHE A 69 -9.48 -1.03 1.36
CA PHE A 69 -10.01 -0.53 2.63
C PHE A 69 -11.17 -1.38 3.13
N ALA A 70 -12.10 -1.72 2.23
CA ALA A 70 -13.24 -2.58 2.58
C ALA A 70 -12.76 -3.95 3.08
N ILE A 71 -11.74 -4.52 2.43
CA ILE A 71 -11.13 -5.79 2.84
C ILE A 71 -10.49 -5.66 4.23
N ILE A 72 -9.67 -4.62 4.46
CA ILE A 72 -9.02 -4.39 5.74
C ILE A 72 -10.05 -4.22 6.86
N GLN A 73 -11.08 -3.38 6.64
CA GLN A 73 -12.15 -3.17 7.63
C GLN A 73 -12.89 -4.47 7.97
N TYR A 74 -13.18 -5.29 6.97
CA TYR A 74 -13.79 -6.58 7.18
C TYR A 74 -12.90 -7.50 8.03
N LEU A 75 -11.62 -7.62 7.67
CA LEU A 75 -10.68 -8.50 8.35
C LEU A 75 -10.45 -8.10 9.80
N VAL A 76 -10.20 -6.82 10.11
CA VAL A 76 -9.97 -6.36 11.50
C VAL A 76 -11.20 -6.41 12.36
N ASN A 77 -12.41 -6.37 11.78
CA ASN A 77 -13.64 -6.56 12.53
C ASN A 77 -13.93 -8.02 12.84
N LEU A 78 -13.63 -8.92 11.89
CA LEU A 78 -13.93 -10.35 12.03
C LEU A 78 -12.83 -11.11 12.79
N TYR A 79 -11.57 -10.76 12.56
CA TYR A 79 -10.43 -11.44 13.14
C TYR A 79 -9.70 -10.52 14.13
N ASP A 80 -9.50 -11.01 15.36
CA ASP A 80 -8.70 -10.28 16.33
C ASP A 80 -7.19 -10.44 16.01
N GLY A 81 -6.41 -9.40 16.30
CA GLY A 81 -4.98 -9.44 16.02
C GLY A 81 -4.27 -8.13 16.36
N PRO A 82 -2.92 -8.09 16.23
CA PRO A 82 -2.12 -6.95 16.67
C PRO A 82 -2.42 -5.63 15.97
N ALA A 83 -2.82 -5.67 14.70
CA ALA A 83 -3.08 -4.46 13.90
C ALA A 83 -4.49 -3.91 14.02
N LYS A 84 -5.31 -4.49 14.92
CA LYS A 84 -6.68 -4.03 15.20
C LYS A 84 -6.65 -2.90 16.23
N PRO A 85 -7.24 -1.73 15.93
CA PRO A 85 -7.42 -0.67 16.92
C PRO A 85 -8.22 -1.15 18.16
N ARG A 86 -7.81 -0.73 19.34
CA ARG A 86 -8.33 -1.25 20.60
C ARG A 86 -9.39 -0.34 21.26
N SER A 87 -9.57 0.87 20.74
CA SER A 87 -10.58 1.82 21.18
C SER A 87 -11.26 2.51 20.01
N GLU A 88 -12.42 3.11 20.22
CA GLU A 88 -13.11 3.93 19.21
C GLU A 88 -12.26 5.13 18.76
N ILE A 89 -11.52 5.72 19.70
CA ILE A 89 -10.62 6.84 19.42
C ILE A 89 -9.47 6.37 18.55
N GLU A 90 -8.82 5.26 18.89
CA GLU A 90 -7.76 4.66 18.10
C GLU A 90 -8.25 4.27 16.70
N PHE A 91 -9.46 3.69 16.63
CA PHE A 91 -10.09 3.36 15.36
C PHE A 91 -10.31 4.59 14.48
N ALA A 92 -10.83 5.69 15.06
CA ALA A 92 -11.02 6.94 14.33
C ALA A 92 -9.69 7.54 13.86
N ASN A 93 -8.67 7.57 14.72
CA ASN A 93 -7.33 8.05 14.37
C ASN A 93 -6.68 7.19 13.30
N THR A 94 -6.78 5.87 13.42
CA THR A 94 -6.24 4.92 12.42
C THR A 94 -6.89 5.13 11.05
N ASN A 95 -8.22 5.27 11.00
CA ASN A 95 -8.94 5.53 9.75
C ASN A 95 -8.55 6.88 9.14
N ASN A 96 -8.38 7.91 9.97
CA ASN A 96 -7.93 9.22 9.50
C ASN A 96 -6.53 9.14 8.88
N MET A 97 -5.58 8.45 9.53
CA MET A 97 -4.23 8.25 8.99
C MET A 97 -4.25 7.39 7.72
N TRP A 98 -5.02 6.30 7.72
CA TRP A 98 -5.17 5.44 6.55
C TRP A 98 -5.73 6.20 5.36
N ALA A 99 -6.78 6.99 5.53
CA ALA A 99 -7.38 7.81 4.48
C ALA A 99 -6.38 8.82 3.91
N TRP A 100 -5.60 9.47 4.78
CA TRP A 100 -4.55 10.40 4.36
C TRP A 100 -3.46 9.68 3.51
N ILE A 101 -3.03 8.48 3.93
CA ILE A 101 -2.05 7.68 3.18
C ILE A 101 -2.65 7.23 1.84
N GLN A 102 -3.91 6.86 1.81
CA GLN A 102 -4.63 6.48 0.58
C GLN A 102 -4.66 7.63 -0.44
N ASP A 103 -4.93 8.85 0.02
CA ASP A 103 -4.87 10.04 -0.82
C ASP A 103 -3.44 10.29 -1.33
N TYR A 104 -2.45 10.18 -0.43
CA TYR A 104 -1.05 10.31 -0.80
C TYR A 104 -0.66 9.24 -1.84
N TYR A 105 -1.02 7.99 -1.63
CA TYR A 105 -0.78 6.92 -2.60
C TYR A 105 -1.43 7.22 -3.95
N SER A 106 -2.70 7.61 -3.96
CA SER A 106 -3.47 7.82 -5.18
C SER A 106 -3.01 9.04 -5.99
N PHE A 107 -2.65 10.14 -5.32
CA PHE A 107 -2.33 11.40 -5.98
C PHE A 107 -0.84 11.62 -6.20
N VAL A 108 0.01 10.92 -5.49
CA VAL A 108 1.47 11.10 -5.59
C VAL A 108 2.15 9.85 -6.11
N LEU A 109 1.95 8.70 -5.47
CA LEU A 109 2.70 7.49 -5.81
C LEU A 109 2.17 6.79 -7.05
N SER A 110 0.87 6.60 -7.16
CA SER A 110 0.26 5.92 -8.31
C SER A 110 0.62 6.57 -9.66
N PRO A 111 0.61 7.91 -9.81
CA PRO A 111 1.01 8.56 -11.06
C PRO A 111 2.46 8.29 -11.51
N PHE A 112 3.38 7.96 -10.58
CA PHE A 112 4.74 7.57 -10.96
C PHE A 112 4.79 6.22 -11.68
N HIS A 113 3.90 5.30 -11.34
CA HIS A 113 3.75 4.05 -12.09
C HIS A 113 3.28 4.30 -13.53
N ASP A 114 2.40 5.28 -13.73
CA ASP A 114 1.86 5.60 -15.05
C ASP A 114 2.92 6.21 -15.98
N ILE A 115 3.83 7.02 -15.45
CA ILE A 115 4.93 7.63 -16.23
C ILE A 115 5.88 6.59 -16.82
N ILE A 116 6.10 5.48 -16.13
CA ILE A 116 7.08 4.44 -16.54
C ILE A 116 6.54 3.58 -17.67
N THR A 117 5.24 3.49 -17.80
CA THR A 117 4.59 2.58 -18.74
C THR A 117 4.32 3.17 -20.13
N GLU A 118 4.74 4.41 -20.41
CA GLU A 118 4.52 5.06 -21.72
C GLU A 118 5.03 4.27 -22.94
N ASN A 119 5.95 3.30 -22.76
CA ASN A 119 6.52 2.49 -23.84
C ASN A 119 6.02 1.03 -23.90
N LYS A 120 5.11 0.64 -23.02
CA LYS A 120 4.45 -0.68 -23.08
C LYS A 120 2.97 -0.46 -22.91
N GLU A 121 2.12 -1.07 -23.73
CA GLU A 121 0.66 -1.04 -23.60
C GLU A 121 0.29 -1.09 -22.11
N PRO A 122 -0.15 0.01 -21.50
CA PRO A 122 -0.20 0.08 -20.05
C PRO A 122 -1.44 -0.63 -19.56
N PHE A 123 -1.22 -1.67 -18.85
CA PHE A 123 -2.17 -2.37 -18.00
C PHE A 123 -2.92 -1.39 -17.03
N TRP A 124 -2.33 -0.21 -16.75
CA TRP A 124 -2.81 0.82 -15.82
C TRP A 124 -3.54 1.99 -16.51
N ARG A 125 -3.76 1.96 -17.81
CA ARG A 125 -4.27 3.08 -18.64
C ARG A 125 -5.65 3.63 -18.27
N ASN A 126 -6.32 3.09 -17.27
CA ASN A 126 -7.66 3.55 -16.86
C ASN A 126 -7.68 4.59 -15.73
N LEU A 127 -6.53 5.09 -15.29
CA LEU A 127 -6.49 6.18 -14.33
C LEU A 127 -6.33 7.51 -15.05
N ARG A 128 -7.37 8.33 -15.03
CA ARG A 128 -7.54 9.64 -15.67
C ARG A 128 -6.51 10.72 -15.27
N LEU A 129 -5.35 10.33 -14.74
CA LEU A 129 -4.30 11.25 -14.31
C LEU A 129 -3.22 11.47 -15.36
N THR A 130 -3.16 10.64 -16.39
CA THR A 130 -2.19 10.76 -17.50
C THR A 130 -2.36 12.09 -18.24
N ASP A 131 -3.60 12.55 -18.48
CA ASP A 131 -3.87 13.80 -19.19
C ASP A 131 -3.34 15.04 -18.47
N THR A 132 -3.25 15.00 -17.14
CA THR A 132 -2.74 16.12 -16.33
C THR A 132 -1.20 16.12 -16.22
N LEU A 133 -0.55 14.99 -16.46
CA LEU A 133 0.90 14.86 -16.40
C LEU A 133 1.56 15.16 -17.75
N THR A 134 0.89 14.89 -18.86
CA THR A 134 1.42 15.05 -20.21
C THR A 134 1.45 16.50 -20.72
N ASP A 135 0.73 17.43 -20.07
CA ASP A 135 0.73 18.86 -20.41
C ASP A 135 2.08 19.54 -20.08
N GLY A 136 3.12 19.14 -20.78
CA GLY A 136 4.47 19.71 -20.66
C GLY A 136 5.61 18.68 -20.51
N GLY A 137 5.32 17.39 -20.81
CA GLY A 137 6.29 16.30 -20.83
C GLY A 137 6.58 15.67 -19.46
N ILE A 138 7.25 14.51 -19.52
CA ILE A 138 7.59 13.67 -18.36
C ILE A 138 8.33 14.46 -17.27
N GLU A 139 9.34 15.27 -17.64
CA GLU A 139 10.16 16.03 -16.69
C GLU A 139 9.32 17.00 -15.85
N LYS A 140 8.38 17.70 -16.47
CA LYS A 140 7.48 18.63 -15.79
C LYS A 140 6.50 17.89 -14.89
N GLY A 141 6.00 16.74 -15.33
CA GLY A 141 5.17 15.84 -14.54
C GLY A 141 5.89 15.33 -13.31
N VAL A 142 7.12 14.82 -13.46
CA VAL A 142 7.98 14.35 -12.37
C VAL A 142 8.28 15.46 -11.37
N SER A 143 8.64 16.66 -11.86
CA SER A 143 8.89 17.82 -10.98
C SER A 143 7.65 18.22 -10.16
N LYS A 144 6.47 18.22 -10.78
CA LYS A 144 5.20 18.50 -10.09
C LYS A 144 4.88 17.46 -9.02
N LEU A 145 5.08 16.18 -9.31
CA LEU A 145 4.86 15.10 -8.35
C LEU A 145 5.87 15.14 -7.21
N LYS A 146 7.14 15.43 -7.48
CA LYS A 146 8.17 15.65 -6.44
C LYS A 146 7.75 16.76 -5.49
N ASN A 147 7.37 17.94 -6.00
CA ASN A 147 6.90 19.04 -5.16
C ASN A 147 5.68 18.68 -4.31
N LEU A 148 4.75 17.90 -4.88
CA LEU A 148 3.57 17.44 -4.16
C LEU A 148 3.94 16.41 -3.08
N HIS A 149 4.88 15.50 -3.37
CA HIS A 149 5.44 14.56 -2.41
C HIS A 149 6.06 15.31 -1.23
N GLU A 150 7.02 16.20 -1.49
CA GLU A 150 7.73 16.97 -0.45
C GLU A 150 6.74 17.72 0.46
N LYS A 151 5.76 18.39 -0.13
CA LYS A 151 4.72 19.07 0.62
C LYS A 151 3.92 18.13 1.51
N ARG A 152 3.45 17.02 0.96
CA ARG A 152 2.60 16.05 1.68
C ARG A 152 3.37 15.35 2.78
N ILE A 153 4.57 14.88 2.49
CA ILE A 153 5.36 14.11 3.44
C ILE A 153 5.90 14.98 4.59
N ASN A 154 6.28 16.25 4.31
CA ASN A 154 6.64 17.20 5.35
C ASN A 154 5.44 17.53 6.26
N TYR A 155 4.23 17.50 5.73
CA TYR A 155 3.02 17.68 6.54
C TYR A 155 2.84 16.53 7.53
N LEU A 156 2.98 15.27 7.08
CA LEU A 156 2.91 14.11 7.95
C LEU A 156 4.01 14.13 9.00
N GLU A 157 5.27 14.35 8.59
CA GLU A 157 6.42 14.45 9.49
C GLU A 157 6.23 15.53 10.56
N SER A 158 5.70 16.71 10.17
CA SER A 158 5.38 17.78 11.11
C SER A 158 4.26 17.42 12.08
N THR A 159 3.26 16.67 11.61
CA THR A 159 2.17 16.16 12.45
C THR A 159 2.69 15.17 13.48
N LEU A 160 3.52 14.23 13.08
CA LEU A 160 4.16 13.27 13.99
C LEU A 160 5.02 13.96 15.04
N LYS A 161 5.77 15.01 14.68
CA LYS A 161 6.50 15.83 15.64
C LYS A 161 5.59 16.51 16.67
N LYS A 162 4.45 17.05 16.24
CA LYS A 162 3.46 17.66 17.16
C LYS A 162 2.81 16.64 18.10
N MET A 163 2.75 15.38 17.68
CA MET A 163 2.30 14.26 18.52
C MET A 163 3.41 13.73 19.44
N ASN A 164 4.54 14.45 19.60
CA ASN A 164 5.73 14.03 20.35
C ASN A 164 6.41 12.76 19.79
N SER A 165 6.47 12.65 18.48
CA SER A 165 7.11 11.51 17.78
C SER A 165 6.58 10.16 18.29
N PRO A 166 5.31 9.82 18.01
CA PRO A 166 4.66 8.63 18.53
C PRO A 166 5.35 7.37 18.01
N GLU A 167 5.17 6.28 18.73
CA GLU A 167 5.69 4.99 18.32
C GLU A 167 5.05 4.50 17.02
N PHE A 168 3.74 4.76 16.84
CA PHE A 168 2.93 4.42 15.68
C PHE A 168 2.00 5.58 15.27
N LEU A 169 1.47 5.53 14.06
CA LEU A 169 0.68 6.62 13.44
C LEU A 169 -0.56 7.03 14.25
N SER A 170 -1.25 6.08 14.88
CA SER A 170 -2.44 6.37 15.70
C SER A 170 -2.10 7.08 17.02
N GLY A 171 -0.83 7.02 17.44
CA GLY A 171 -0.35 7.54 18.72
C GLY A 171 -0.46 6.55 19.89
N GLU A 172 -1.22 5.47 19.76
CA GLU A 172 -1.47 4.49 20.82
C GLU A 172 -0.78 3.15 20.56
N GLY A 173 -1.04 2.51 19.42
CA GLY A 173 -0.52 1.18 19.11
C GLY A 173 -0.30 0.95 17.63
N PHE A 174 0.27 -0.22 17.31
CA PHE A 174 0.43 -0.69 15.95
C PHE A 174 -0.92 -1.00 15.30
N THR A 175 -1.14 -0.45 14.10
CA THR A 175 -2.42 -0.60 13.38
C THR A 175 -2.21 -0.85 11.87
N TYR A 176 -3.30 -1.15 11.16
CA TYR A 176 -3.26 -1.32 9.70
C TYR A 176 -2.85 -0.05 8.95
N ALA A 177 -2.95 1.15 9.55
CA ALA A 177 -2.44 2.37 8.93
C ALA A 177 -0.90 2.38 8.86
N ASP A 178 -0.23 1.84 9.89
CA ASP A 178 1.23 1.69 9.91
C ASP A 178 1.72 0.72 8.84
N ILE A 179 0.98 -0.39 8.64
CA ILE A 179 1.24 -1.34 7.55
C ILE A 179 1.15 -0.65 6.19
N PHE A 180 0.13 0.20 5.99
CA PHE A 180 -0.04 0.90 4.72
C PHE A 180 1.06 1.93 4.47
N LEU A 181 1.42 2.73 5.47
CA LEU A 181 2.55 3.65 5.36
C LEU A 181 3.84 2.90 5.00
N TYR A 182 4.14 1.82 5.73
CA TYR A 182 5.30 0.98 5.47
C TYR A 182 5.33 0.46 4.03
N THR A 183 4.21 -0.08 3.53
CA THR A 183 4.16 -0.58 2.15
C THR A 183 4.38 0.53 1.12
N CYS A 184 3.86 1.74 1.35
CA CYS A 184 4.10 2.90 0.49
C CYS A 184 5.58 3.31 0.46
N VAL A 185 6.20 3.45 1.63
CA VAL A 185 7.62 3.83 1.76
C VAL A 185 8.50 2.75 1.12
N ARG A 186 8.25 1.48 1.44
CA ARG A 186 9.02 0.35 0.92
C ARG A 186 8.93 0.24 -0.61
N ALA A 187 7.74 0.44 -1.18
CA ALA A 187 7.53 0.46 -2.62
C ALA A 187 8.42 1.52 -3.29
N THR A 188 8.42 2.75 -2.78
CA THR A 188 9.24 3.83 -3.35
C THR A 188 10.73 3.59 -3.23
N GLN A 189 11.18 2.99 -2.14
CA GLN A 189 12.59 2.71 -1.90
C GLN A 189 13.14 1.57 -2.77
N LYS A 190 12.36 0.52 -3.01
CA LYS A 190 12.87 -0.74 -3.56
C LYS A 190 12.30 -1.13 -4.92
N CYS A 191 11.05 -0.76 -5.25
CA CYS A 191 10.47 -1.17 -6.52
C CYS A 191 11.09 -0.42 -7.71
N GLY A 192 11.39 -1.16 -8.79
CA GLY A 192 11.93 -0.61 -10.04
C GLY A 192 11.05 0.48 -10.64
N GLY A 193 9.74 0.32 -10.51
CA GLY A 193 8.74 1.28 -10.95
C GLY A 193 8.88 2.69 -10.37
N PHE A 194 9.54 2.87 -9.23
CA PHE A 194 9.80 4.19 -8.65
C PHE A 194 11.20 4.74 -8.92
N LYS A 195 11.97 4.14 -9.84
CA LYS A 195 13.33 4.62 -10.14
C LYS A 195 13.36 6.09 -10.54
N ILE A 196 12.48 6.52 -11.46
CA ILE A 196 12.40 7.92 -11.91
C ILE A 196 12.11 8.85 -10.74
N PHE A 197 11.28 8.42 -9.79
CA PHE A 197 10.99 9.21 -8.60
C PHE A 197 12.21 9.32 -7.68
N ARG A 198 12.92 8.21 -7.45
CA ARG A 198 14.16 8.24 -6.67
C ARG A 198 15.22 9.11 -7.33
N ASP A 199 15.40 9.01 -8.64
CA ASP A 199 16.34 9.85 -9.39
C ASP A 199 15.99 11.34 -9.24
N ALA A 200 14.71 11.70 -9.30
CA ALA A 200 14.24 13.07 -9.12
C ALA A 200 14.43 13.59 -7.68
N CYS A 201 14.48 12.71 -6.70
CA CYS A 201 14.67 13.04 -5.28
C CYS A 201 16.14 12.90 -4.81
N ASP A 202 17.08 12.70 -5.72
CA ASP A 202 18.50 12.47 -5.41
C ASP A 202 18.71 11.30 -4.43
N GLY A 203 18.01 10.19 -4.67
CA GLY A 203 18.03 8.97 -3.88
C GLY A 203 16.73 8.65 -3.18
N ASP A 204 16.77 8.30 -1.89
CA ASP A 204 15.58 7.96 -1.12
C ASP A 204 14.64 9.16 -0.94
N PRO A 205 13.39 9.11 -1.43
CA PRO A 205 12.42 10.20 -1.28
C PRO A 205 12.06 10.52 0.17
N PHE A 206 12.31 9.62 1.10
CA PHE A 206 12.00 9.77 2.52
C PHE A 206 13.23 10.03 3.41
N LYS A 207 14.42 10.22 2.83
CA LYS A 207 15.70 10.33 3.57
C LYS A 207 15.71 11.34 4.73
N ASP A 208 14.92 12.41 4.63
CA ASP A 208 14.86 13.48 5.63
C ASP A 208 13.68 13.34 6.64
N GLN A 209 12.88 12.26 6.53
CA GLN A 209 11.64 12.05 7.29
C GLN A 209 11.85 11.07 8.44
N LYS A 210 12.52 11.55 9.48
CA LYS A 210 12.98 10.72 10.61
C LYS A 210 11.85 9.93 11.28
N ASN A 211 10.72 10.58 11.64
CA ASN A 211 9.64 9.90 12.35
C ASN A 211 8.94 8.86 11.46
N ILE A 212 8.76 9.17 10.19
CA ILE A 212 8.19 8.23 9.21
C ILE A 212 9.08 7.01 9.07
N LEU A 213 10.40 7.20 8.90
CA LEU A 213 11.35 6.10 8.75
C LEU A 213 11.43 5.25 10.02
N GLU A 214 11.41 5.84 11.21
CA GLU A 214 11.39 5.11 12.47
C GLU A 214 10.13 4.25 12.64
N ILE A 215 8.95 4.76 12.25
CA ILE A 215 7.72 3.97 12.24
C ILE A 215 7.87 2.79 11.27
N CYS A 216 8.33 3.06 10.04
CA CYS A 216 8.53 2.00 9.04
C CYS A 216 9.54 0.94 9.50
N GLU A 217 10.62 1.33 10.19
CA GLU A 217 11.59 0.39 10.75
C GLU A 217 10.97 -0.49 11.83
N ARG A 218 10.14 0.07 12.72
CA ARG A 218 9.40 -0.71 13.74
C ARG A 218 8.46 -1.71 13.08
N VAL A 219 7.73 -1.32 12.04
CA VAL A 219 6.86 -2.23 11.27
C VAL A 219 7.71 -3.33 10.60
N GLU A 220 8.80 -2.96 9.91
CA GLU A 220 9.68 -3.91 9.23
C GLU A 220 10.30 -4.93 10.19
N ASN A 221 10.58 -4.52 11.44
CA ASN A 221 11.18 -5.38 12.46
C ASN A 221 10.20 -6.39 13.09
N ARG A 222 8.90 -6.32 12.80
CA ARG A 222 7.93 -7.31 13.25
C ARG A 222 8.18 -8.66 12.56
N PRO A 223 8.17 -9.78 13.32
CA PRO A 223 8.51 -11.10 12.76
C PRO A 223 7.65 -11.51 11.56
N ASN A 224 6.33 -11.28 11.66
CA ASN A 224 5.39 -11.66 10.60
C ASN A 224 5.56 -10.77 9.35
N VAL A 225 5.87 -9.48 9.53
CA VAL A 225 6.17 -8.57 8.40
C VAL A 225 7.44 -9.01 7.67
N LYS A 226 8.52 -9.32 8.41
CA LYS A 226 9.78 -9.83 7.81
C LYS A 226 9.55 -11.09 6.99
N LYS A 227 8.79 -12.04 7.54
CA LYS A 227 8.44 -13.28 6.85
C LYS A 227 7.62 -13.00 5.59
N CYS A 228 6.55 -12.21 5.70
CA CYS A 228 5.68 -11.88 4.57
C CYS A 228 6.45 -11.21 3.43
N VAL A 229 7.32 -10.27 3.75
CA VAL A 229 8.09 -9.51 2.75
C VAL A 229 9.17 -10.39 2.10
N GLY A 230 9.92 -11.18 2.89
CA GLY A 230 10.95 -12.09 2.39
C GLY A 230 10.38 -13.17 1.48
N ASP A 231 9.33 -13.86 1.93
CA ASP A 231 8.78 -15.02 1.21
C ASP A 231 8.04 -14.64 -0.10
N LYS A 232 7.41 -13.48 -0.15
CA LYS A 232 6.44 -13.17 -1.21
C LYS A 232 6.85 -12.03 -2.14
N PHE A 233 7.75 -11.13 -1.72
CA PHE A 233 7.99 -9.87 -2.44
C PHE A 233 9.46 -9.49 -2.66
N GLU A 234 10.42 -10.23 -2.11
CA GLU A 234 11.85 -9.92 -2.27
C GLU A 234 12.32 -9.94 -3.73
N ASN A 235 11.64 -10.75 -4.55
CA ASN A 235 11.90 -10.90 -5.98
C ASN A 235 10.74 -10.39 -6.87
N ALA A 236 9.89 -9.52 -6.36
CA ALA A 236 8.81 -8.95 -7.16
C ALA A 236 9.40 -8.17 -8.35
N PRO A 237 8.90 -8.39 -9.58
CA PRO A 237 9.53 -7.87 -10.81
C PRO A 237 9.43 -6.35 -11.01
N PHE A 238 8.87 -5.61 -10.05
CA PHE A 238 8.65 -4.15 -10.16
C PHE A 238 9.04 -3.41 -8.90
#